data_224b05c12b45d2b2cd202c5491ad42fc
#
_entry.id   224b05c12b45d2b2cd202c5491ad42fc
#
_cell.length_a   1.000
_cell.length_b   1.000
_cell.length_c   1.000
_cell.angle_alpha   90.00
_cell.angle_beta   90.00
_cell.angle_gamma   90.00
#
_symmetry.space_group_name_H-M   'P 1'
#
loop_
_entity.id
_entity.type
_entity.pdbx_description
1 polymer ?
#
loop_
_entity_poly.entity_id
_entity_poly.type
_entity_poly.pdbx_seq_one_letter_code
_entity_poly.pdbx_strand_id
1 'polypeptide(L)'
;MEGKVTVVGRTKILRARAGEIALPKIVGFAFGSGGSNGSTVLSPGETLKNEFLRKSVDGHTLKTNENKCEYYCTLNGSEANGKSISEIGLYDSEGDIIMIANFLPKGK
;
A
#
# COMPACT_ATOMS: atom_id res chain seq x y z
N MET A 1 1.74 -11.07 -7.66
CA MET A 1 1.18 -10.22 -6.58
C MET A 1 0.09 -9.34 -7.16
N GLU A 2 -1.05 -9.34 -6.55
CA GLU A 2 -2.19 -8.53 -6.98
C GLU A 2 -2.51 -7.49 -5.92
N GLY A 3 -2.77 -6.26 -6.37
CA GLY A 3 -3.22 -5.19 -5.51
C GLY A 3 -4.72 -4.96 -5.66
N LYS A 4 -5.33 -4.46 -4.61
CA LYS A 4 -6.74 -4.10 -4.59
C LYS A 4 -6.88 -2.69 -4.04
N VAL A 5 -7.66 -1.85 -4.74
CA VAL A 5 -8.00 -0.52 -4.24
C VAL A 5 -9.08 -0.68 -3.18
N THR A 6 -8.88 -0.04 -2.03
CA THR A 6 -9.83 -0.12 -0.92
C THR A 6 -11.10 0.67 -1.23
N VAL A 7 -12.16 0.44 -0.45
CA VAL A 7 -13.40 1.21 -0.59
C VAL A 7 -13.14 2.69 -0.33
N VAL A 8 -12.36 3.04 0.72
CA VAL A 8 -12.05 4.44 1.00
C VAL A 8 -11.28 5.07 -0.15
N GLY A 9 -10.36 4.32 -0.77
CA GLY A 9 -9.62 4.79 -1.94
C GLY A 9 -10.54 5.09 -3.13
N ARG A 10 -11.44 4.17 -3.44
CA ARG A 10 -12.40 4.36 -4.54
C ARG A 10 -13.36 5.52 -4.26
N THR A 11 -13.82 5.64 -3.02
CA THR A 11 -14.72 6.72 -2.63
C THR A 11 -14.06 8.08 -2.82
N LYS A 12 -12.79 8.22 -2.44
CA LYS A 12 -12.04 9.47 -2.64
C LYS A 12 -11.89 9.80 -4.12
N ILE A 13 -11.63 8.80 -4.97
CA ILE A 13 -11.54 9.01 -6.41
C ILE A 13 -12.87 9.53 -6.96
N LEU A 14 -13.98 8.93 -6.56
CA LEU A 14 -15.31 9.37 -7.01
C LEU A 14 -15.62 10.79 -6.54
N ARG A 15 -15.32 11.10 -5.30
CA ARG A 15 -15.57 12.45 -4.76
C ARG A 15 -14.68 13.49 -5.44
N ALA A 16 -13.43 13.15 -5.73
CA ALA A 16 -12.53 14.05 -6.45
C ALA A 16 -13.04 14.31 -7.87
N ARG A 17 -13.52 13.27 -8.55
CA ARG A 17 -14.09 13.42 -9.89
C ARG A 17 -15.37 14.26 -9.89
N ALA A 18 -16.13 14.20 -8.83
CA ALA A 18 -17.34 15.01 -8.67
C ALA A 18 -17.04 16.46 -8.25
N GLY A 19 -15.77 16.78 -8.01
CA GLY A 19 -15.38 18.14 -7.62
C GLY A 19 -15.58 18.44 -6.14
N GLU A 20 -15.87 17.42 -5.31
CA GLU A 20 -16.11 17.61 -3.89
C GLU A 20 -14.84 17.76 -3.06
N ILE A 21 -13.76 17.10 -3.48
CA ILE A 21 -12.48 17.15 -2.80
C ILE A 21 -11.33 17.19 -3.81
N ALA A 22 -10.16 17.66 -3.36
CA ALA A 22 -8.92 17.41 -4.09
C ALA A 22 -8.44 16.01 -3.70
N LEU A 23 -8.00 15.21 -4.67
CA LEU A 23 -7.55 13.85 -4.39
C LEU A 23 -6.24 13.87 -3.60
N PRO A 24 -6.21 13.32 -2.37
CA PRO A 24 -4.97 13.28 -1.59
C PRO A 24 -3.90 12.45 -2.31
N LYS A 25 -2.65 12.91 -2.25
CA LYS A 25 -1.55 12.19 -2.90
C LYS A 25 -1.13 10.99 -2.04
N ILE A 26 -0.57 9.97 -2.69
CA ILE A 26 0.07 8.85 -2.02
C ILE A 26 1.39 9.33 -1.42
N VAL A 27 1.61 9.08 -0.15
CA VAL A 27 2.79 9.58 0.57
C VAL A 27 3.62 8.48 1.21
N GLY A 28 3.13 7.24 1.31
CA GLY A 28 3.90 6.21 1.97
C GLY A 28 3.42 4.81 1.76
N PHE A 29 4.24 3.88 2.27
CA PHE A 29 3.96 2.45 2.29
C PHE A 29 3.70 2.01 3.72
N ALA A 30 2.74 1.11 3.88
CA ALA A 30 2.51 0.38 5.13
C ALA A 30 2.93 -1.07 4.90
N PHE A 31 3.59 -1.66 5.88
CA PHE A 31 4.08 -3.04 5.79
C PHE A 31 3.47 -3.86 6.90
N GLY A 32 3.14 -5.10 6.59
CA GLY A 32 2.55 -5.99 7.57
C GLY A 32 2.82 -7.46 7.31
N SER A 33 2.39 -8.30 8.23
CA SER A 33 2.62 -9.74 8.18
C SER A 33 1.33 -10.56 8.12
N GLY A 34 0.20 -9.93 7.77
CA GLY A 34 -1.12 -10.59 7.75
C GLY A 34 -1.63 -10.96 6.38
N GLY A 35 -0.79 -10.94 5.32
CA GLY A 35 -1.23 -11.17 3.95
C GLY A 35 -1.33 -12.63 3.53
N SER A 36 -0.90 -13.56 4.38
CA SER A 36 -1.00 -14.98 4.08
C SER A 36 -1.28 -15.78 5.36
N ASN A 37 -1.70 -17.02 5.20
CA ASN A 37 -1.85 -17.97 6.30
C ASN A 37 -0.78 -19.06 6.22
N GLY A 38 0.43 -18.70 5.82
CA GLY A 38 1.54 -19.62 5.64
C GLY A 38 1.79 -19.90 4.17
N SER A 39 1.10 -20.88 3.60
CA SER A 39 1.30 -21.27 2.21
C SER A 39 0.28 -20.66 1.24
N THR A 40 -0.75 -20.00 1.74
CA THR A 40 -1.83 -19.44 0.92
C THR A 40 -1.90 -17.93 1.10
N VAL A 41 -1.90 -17.21 -0.01
CA VAL A 41 -2.08 -15.75 -0.02
C VAL A 41 -3.55 -15.45 0.23
N LEU A 42 -3.83 -14.56 1.18
CA LEU A 42 -5.20 -14.15 1.51
C LEU A 42 -5.64 -13.01 0.59
N SER A 43 -6.95 -12.88 0.39
CA SER A 43 -7.50 -11.76 -0.36
C SER A 43 -7.35 -10.47 0.44
N PRO A 44 -6.90 -9.37 -0.20
CA PRO A 44 -6.81 -8.08 0.50
C PRO A 44 -8.17 -7.60 0.99
N GLY A 45 -8.18 -7.04 2.21
CA GLY A 45 -9.36 -6.40 2.78
C GLY A 45 -9.32 -4.88 2.61
N GLU A 46 -9.80 -4.16 3.61
CA GLU A 46 -9.83 -2.69 3.62
C GLU A 46 -8.69 -2.09 4.43
N THR A 47 -8.01 -2.88 5.24
CA THR A 47 -6.83 -2.48 6.01
C THR A 47 -5.83 -3.64 5.99
N LEU A 48 -4.58 -3.35 6.36
CA LEU A 48 -3.62 -4.43 6.61
C LEU A 48 -4.06 -5.18 7.87
N LYS A 49 -3.96 -6.51 7.83
CA LYS A 49 -4.39 -7.34 8.97
C LYS A 49 -3.43 -7.27 10.13
N ASN A 50 -2.15 -7.08 9.87
CA ASN A 50 -1.14 -7.01 10.92
C ASN A 50 -0.04 -6.03 10.51
N GLU A 51 -0.41 -4.76 10.42
CA GLU A 51 0.52 -3.68 10.08
C GLU A 51 1.52 -3.46 11.20
N PHE A 52 2.81 -3.36 10.88
CA PHE A 52 3.84 -3.09 11.88
C PHE A 52 4.75 -1.91 11.55
N LEU A 53 4.66 -1.35 10.35
CA LEU A 53 5.52 -0.23 9.96
C LEU A 53 4.87 0.60 8.87
N ARG A 54 4.97 1.93 9.01
CA ARG A 54 4.67 2.87 7.91
C ARG A 54 5.91 3.68 7.61
N LYS A 55 6.13 3.93 6.33
CA LYS A 55 7.29 4.69 5.89
C LYS A 55 6.93 5.54 4.68
N SER A 56 7.42 6.78 4.66
CA SER A 56 7.22 7.67 3.52
C SER A 56 7.86 7.10 2.26
N VAL A 57 7.25 7.35 1.10
CA VAL A 57 7.87 6.97 -0.17
C VAL A 57 9.15 7.77 -0.39
N ASP A 58 10.14 7.12 -1.02
CA ASP A 58 11.38 7.78 -1.42
C ASP A 58 11.16 8.65 -2.66
N GLY A 59 10.17 8.30 -3.46
CA GLY A 59 9.83 9.04 -4.66
C GLY A 59 8.82 8.29 -5.51
N HIS A 60 8.52 8.86 -6.67
CA HIS A 60 7.64 8.21 -7.63
C HIS A 60 8.09 8.53 -9.05
N THR A 61 7.67 7.69 -10.00
CA THR A 61 7.88 7.92 -11.42
C THR A 61 6.55 7.78 -12.14
N LEU A 62 6.14 8.85 -12.82
CA LEU A 62 4.91 8.84 -13.61
C LEU A 62 5.26 8.40 -15.04
N LYS A 63 4.61 7.33 -15.51
CA LYS A 63 4.81 6.78 -16.86
C LYS A 63 3.52 6.93 -17.65
N THR A 64 3.35 8.09 -18.27
CA THR A 64 2.09 8.44 -18.91
C THR A 64 1.78 7.59 -20.15
N ASN A 65 2.79 7.16 -20.92
CA ASN A 65 2.55 6.27 -22.08
C ASN A 65 2.20 4.84 -21.66
N GLU A 66 2.39 4.47 -20.39
CA GLU A 66 1.98 3.17 -19.89
C GLU A 66 0.81 3.28 -18.93
N ASN A 67 0.30 4.49 -18.71
CA ASN A 67 -0.82 4.79 -17.80
C ASN A 67 -0.56 4.28 -16.38
N LYS A 68 0.66 4.51 -15.86
CA LYS A 68 1.00 4.06 -14.50
C LYS A 68 1.90 5.03 -13.78
N CYS A 69 1.87 4.91 -12.45
CA CYS A 69 2.77 5.63 -11.55
C CYS A 69 3.41 4.60 -10.63
N GLU A 70 4.74 4.62 -10.56
CA GLU A 70 5.48 3.72 -9.68
C GLU A 70 5.94 4.49 -8.45
N TYR A 71 5.73 3.92 -7.28
CA TYR A 71 6.18 4.48 -6.01
C TYR A 71 7.32 3.65 -5.45
N TYR A 72 8.28 4.30 -4.82
CA TYR A 72 9.51 3.64 -4.33
C TYR A 72 9.66 3.86 -2.83
N CYS A 73 10.05 2.80 -2.13
CA CYS A 73 10.35 2.87 -0.72
C CYS A 73 11.43 1.85 -0.40
N THR A 74 12.48 2.28 0.29
CA THR A 74 13.58 1.40 0.70
C THR A 74 13.55 1.23 2.20
N LEU A 75 13.61 -0.03 2.66
CA LEU A 75 13.74 -0.34 4.08
C LEU A 75 15.22 -0.34 4.45
N ASN A 76 15.58 0.42 5.50
CA ASN A 76 16.94 0.44 6.04
C ASN A 76 17.28 -0.90 6.69
N GLY A 77 18.59 -1.14 6.93
CA GLY A 77 19.04 -2.38 7.51
C GLY A 77 18.49 -2.69 8.88
N SER A 78 18.06 -1.67 9.65
CA SER A 78 17.45 -1.86 10.97
C SER A 78 15.93 -1.87 10.96
N GLU A 79 15.30 -1.49 9.85
CA GLU A 79 13.83 -1.42 9.77
C GLU A 79 13.26 -2.80 9.46
N ALA A 80 12.22 -3.20 10.21
CA ALA A 80 11.52 -4.47 10.03
C ALA A 80 12.40 -5.71 10.18
N ASN A 81 13.58 -5.59 10.79
CA ASN A 81 14.46 -6.73 11.04
C ASN A 81 13.74 -7.81 11.85
N GLY A 82 13.89 -9.07 11.44
CA GLY A 82 13.23 -10.20 12.08
C GLY A 82 11.74 -10.31 11.78
N LYS A 83 11.22 -9.45 10.89
CA LYS A 83 9.81 -9.50 10.50
C LYS A 83 9.68 -10.17 9.13
N SER A 84 8.57 -10.91 8.94
CA SER A 84 8.16 -11.39 7.63
C SER A 84 7.15 -10.42 7.06
N ILE A 85 7.31 -10.03 5.80
CA ILE A 85 6.41 -9.12 5.13
C ILE A 85 5.55 -9.94 4.17
N SER A 86 4.23 -9.85 4.30
CA SER A 86 3.30 -10.54 3.41
C SER A 86 2.16 -9.64 2.94
N GLU A 87 2.12 -8.39 3.41
CA GLU A 87 1.14 -7.41 2.94
C GLU A 87 1.80 -6.04 2.87
N ILE A 88 1.43 -5.28 1.84
CA ILE A 88 1.89 -3.91 1.65
C ILE A 88 0.68 -3.07 1.30
N GLY A 89 0.59 -1.87 1.89
CA GLY A 89 -0.42 -0.89 1.55
C GLY A 89 0.21 0.41 1.09
N LEU A 90 -0.52 1.15 0.27
CA LEU A 90 -0.17 2.54 -0.04
C LEU A 90 -1.12 3.43 0.76
N TYR A 91 -0.59 4.40 1.50
CA TYR A 91 -1.42 5.33 2.23
C TYR A 91 -1.26 6.76 1.70
N ASP A 92 -2.31 7.54 1.83
CA ASP A 92 -2.33 8.90 1.33
C ASP A 92 -1.99 9.92 2.41
N SER A 93 -1.99 11.19 2.05
CA SER A 93 -1.63 12.29 2.96
C SER A 93 -2.59 12.44 4.14
N GLU A 94 -3.76 11.81 4.09
CA GLU A 94 -4.71 11.79 5.20
C GLU A 94 -4.53 10.55 6.09
N GLY A 95 -3.59 9.65 5.73
CA GLY A 95 -3.30 8.45 6.51
C GLY A 95 -4.15 7.24 6.15
N ASP A 96 -5.03 7.34 5.18
CA ASP A 96 -5.90 6.23 4.79
C ASP A 96 -5.19 5.28 3.84
N ILE A 97 -5.42 3.98 4.02
CA ILE A 97 -4.89 2.95 3.12
C ILE A 97 -5.74 2.94 1.85
N ILE A 98 -5.09 3.21 0.72
CA ILE A 98 -5.76 3.34 -0.57
C ILE A 98 -5.71 2.06 -1.38
N MET A 99 -4.60 1.31 -1.27
CA MET A 99 -4.40 0.07 -2.01
C MET A 99 -3.66 -0.91 -1.13
N ILE A 100 -3.98 -2.20 -1.26
CA ILE A 100 -3.33 -3.28 -0.53
C ILE A 100 -2.93 -4.38 -1.49
N ALA A 101 -1.73 -4.93 -1.32
CA ALA A 101 -1.27 -6.12 -2.02
C ALA A 101 -0.81 -7.14 -0.99
N ASN A 102 -1.26 -8.38 -1.16
CA ASN A 102 -0.86 -9.51 -0.32
C ASN A 102 -0.01 -10.48 -1.13
N PHE A 103 0.92 -11.15 -0.45
CA PHE A 103 1.83 -12.11 -1.10
C PHE A 103 2.35 -13.09 -0.05
N LEU A 104 3.06 -14.12 -0.51
CA LEU A 104 3.67 -15.08 0.41
C LEU A 104 4.78 -14.39 1.21
N PRO A 105 4.99 -14.77 2.48
CA PRO A 105 5.93 -14.08 3.36
C PRO A 105 7.33 -13.97 2.77
N LYS A 106 7.92 -12.78 2.91
CA LYS A 106 9.31 -12.51 2.55
C LYS A 106 10.03 -11.94 3.76
N GLY A 107 11.18 -12.53 4.10
CA GLY A 107 12.00 -12.01 5.19
C GLY A 107 12.63 -10.68 4.81
N LYS A 108 12.80 -9.83 5.83
CA LYS A 108 13.52 -8.58 5.69
C LYS A 108 14.98 -8.80 6.05
#